data_1b11b6f0149a8c7fcaadec875f83cd19
#
_entry.id   1b11b6f0149a8c7fcaadec875f83cd19
#
_cell.length_a   1.000
_cell.length_b   1.000
_cell.length_c   1.000
_cell.angle_alpha   90.00
_cell.angle_beta   90.00
_cell.angle_gamma   90.00
#
_symmetry.space_group_name_H-M   'P 1'
#
loop_
_entity.id
_entity.type
_entity.pdbx_description
1 polymer ?
#
loop_
_entity_poly.entity_id
_entity_poly.type
_entity_poly.pdbx_seq_one_letter_code
_entity_poly.pdbx_strand_id
1 'polypeptide(L)'
;TPRGYQLHPTARGYTGILACVHRTADEMRQELYTAVDQGCTVVDVAVENPLYGELRGNLNLASRYDVDLFIQQAADTPECLLSRMTGGVHLHTLRCPDEAAFQRVQEELDREGLLVKN
;
A
#
# COMPACT_ATOMS: atom_id res chain seq x y z
N THR A 1 -4.48 -27.76 -6.83
CA THR A 1 -4.13 -27.78 -6.92
C THR A 1 -4.28 -27.73 -7.14
N PRO A 2 -4.56 -28.11 -7.15
CA PRO A 2 -4.35 -27.99 -7.37
C PRO A 2 -4.28 -27.73 -7.95
N ARG A 3 -4.47 -27.85 -8.08
CA ARG A 3 -3.99 -27.61 -8.57
C ARG A 3 -3.96 -27.00 -9.40
N GLY A 4 -4.31 -27.07 -9.69
CA GLY A 4 -3.81 -26.58 -10.14
C GLY A 4 -3.97 -25.65 -10.51
N TYR A 5 -3.96 -25.33 -10.06
CA TYR A 5 -3.49 -24.52 -10.14
C TYR A 5 -2.76 -24.03 -10.48
N GLN A 6 -2.44 -24.07 -10.56
CA GLN A 6 -1.48 -23.74 -10.66
C GLN A 6 -0.88 -23.22 -11.42
N LEU A 7 -0.96 -23.21 -11.46
CA LEU A 7 -0.12 -22.94 -12.00
C LEU A 7 0.16 -22.21 -12.85
N HIS A 8 0.30 -22.02 -12.72
CA HIS A 8 0.93 -21.33 -13.58
C HIS A 8 0.93 -19.84 -13.60
N PRO A 9 0.07 -19.03 -13.85
CA PRO A 9 0.10 -17.57 -13.85
C PRO A 9 0.49 -17.00 -12.52
N THR A 10 0.27 -17.72 -11.47
CA THR A 10 0.70 -17.28 -10.14
C THR A 10 2.21 -17.13 -10.07
N ALA A 11 2.95 -17.82 -10.92
CA ALA A 11 4.40 -17.69 -10.95
C ALA A 11 4.85 -16.31 -11.42
N ARG A 12 3.95 -15.51 -11.99
CA ARG A 12 4.29 -14.19 -12.48
C ARG A 12 4.00 -13.09 -11.49
N GLY A 13 3.29 -13.39 -10.43
CA GLY A 13 2.99 -12.41 -9.42
C GLY A 13 4.25 -11.95 -8.72
N TYR A 14 4.21 -10.72 -8.22
CA TYR A 14 5.33 -10.13 -7.53
C TYR A 14 4.84 -9.45 -6.27
N THR A 15 5.49 -9.71 -5.15
CA THR A 15 5.17 -9.05 -3.89
C THR A 15 6.36 -8.23 -3.46
N GLY A 16 6.13 -6.96 -3.15
CA GLY A 16 7.17 -6.06 -2.70
C GLY A 16 6.68 -5.16 -1.59
N ILE A 17 7.61 -4.49 -0.95
CA ILE A 17 7.32 -3.59 0.17
C ILE A 17 7.82 -2.20 -0.18
N LEU A 18 6.97 -1.19 0.04
CA LEU A 18 7.31 0.20 -0.19
C LEU A 18 7.25 0.97 1.11
N ALA A 19 8.22 1.86 1.31
CA ALA A 19 8.20 2.81 2.41
C ALA A 19 7.64 4.13 1.86
N CYS A 20 6.55 4.59 2.41
CA CYS A 20 5.81 5.73 1.90
C CYS A 20 5.61 6.77 2.98
N VAL A 21 5.31 7.99 2.56
CA VAL A 21 4.99 9.06 3.47
C VAL A 21 3.87 9.90 2.86
N HIS A 22 2.88 10.26 3.68
CA HIS A 22 1.86 11.23 3.29
C HIS A 22 1.50 12.05 4.52
N ARG A 23 1.01 13.26 4.29
CA ARG A 23 0.66 14.17 5.37
C ARG A 23 -0.80 14.60 5.32
N THR A 24 -1.44 14.42 4.16
CA THR A 24 -2.83 14.82 3.97
C THR A 24 -3.64 13.66 3.46
N ALA A 25 -4.98 13.77 3.57
CA ALA A 25 -5.88 12.76 3.05
C ALA A 25 -5.77 12.66 1.53
N ASP A 26 -5.55 13.78 0.86
CA ASP A 26 -5.38 13.78 -0.60
C ASP A 26 -4.12 13.03 -1.01
N GLU A 27 -3.02 13.22 -0.28
CA GLU A 27 -1.79 12.48 -0.54
C GLU A 27 -1.97 10.99 -0.28
N MET A 28 -2.70 10.63 0.78
CA MET A 28 -2.99 9.23 1.06
C MET A 28 -3.79 8.60 -0.08
N ARG A 29 -4.80 9.29 -0.57
CA ARG A 29 -5.60 8.80 -1.71
C ARG A 29 -4.72 8.62 -2.94
N GLN A 30 -3.87 9.60 -3.24
CA GLN A 30 -2.98 9.55 -4.39
C GLN A 30 -2.02 8.36 -4.30
N GLU A 31 -1.45 8.14 -3.13
CA GLU A 31 -0.55 7.01 -2.88
C GLU A 31 -1.25 5.68 -3.19
N LEU A 32 -2.44 5.50 -2.65
CA LEU A 32 -3.18 4.24 -2.81
C LEU A 32 -3.70 4.07 -4.23
N TYR A 33 -4.18 5.15 -4.86
CA TYR A 33 -4.62 5.10 -6.25
C TYR A 33 -3.47 4.70 -7.18
N THR A 34 -2.28 5.23 -6.95
CA THR A 34 -1.12 4.91 -7.77
C THR A 34 -0.89 3.40 -7.79
N ALA A 35 -1.01 2.74 -6.65
CA ALA A 35 -0.82 1.30 -6.57
C ALA A 35 -1.90 0.53 -7.32
N VAL A 36 -3.18 0.84 -7.06
CA VAL A 36 -4.28 0.07 -7.65
C VAL A 36 -4.42 0.35 -9.15
N ASP A 37 -4.04 1.54 -9.60
CA ASP A 37 -4.07 1.87 -11.04
C ASP A 37 -3.09 1.02 -11.84
N GLN A 38 -2.03 0.53 -11.22
CA GLN A 38 -1.08 -0.36 -11.89
C GLN A 38 -1.45 -1.84 -11.74
N GLY A 39 -2.64 -2.12 -11.22
CA GLY A 39 -3.11 -3.49 -11.05
C GLY A 39 -2.60 -4.15 -9.79
N CYS A 40 -2.02 -3.39 -8.89
CA CYS A 40 -1.50 -3.94 -7.63
C CYS A 40 -2.58 -3.92 -6.55
N THR A 41 -2.46 -4.84 -5.59
CA THR A 41 -3.30 -4.85 -4.40
C THR A 41 -2.46 -4.35 -3.24
N VAL A 42 -2.98 -3.35 -2.52
CA VAL A 42 -2.34 -2.89 -1.28
C VAL A 42 -2.79 -3.83 -0.18
N VAL A 43 -1.89 -4.71 0.25
CA VAL A 43 -2.23 -5.79 1.17
C VAL A 43 -2.39 -5.27 2.58
N ASP A 44 -1.46 -4.43 3.03
CA ASP A 44 -1.45 -3.97 4.42
C ASP A 44 -0.74 -2.63 4.56
N VAL A 45 -0.76 -2.12 5.78
CA VAL A 45 0.06 -1.00 6.20
C VAL A 45 0.77 -1.40 7.48
N ALA A 46 2.03 -1.04 7.61
CA ALA A 46 2.81 -1.33 8.81
C ALA A 46 3.57 -0.09 9.24
N VAL A 47 3.70 0.09 10.54
CA VAL A 47 4.48 1.19 11.11
C VAL A 47 5.34 0.66 12.24
N GLU A 48 6.48 1.33 12.48
CA GLU A 48 7.34 1.00 13.61
C GLU A 48 6.91 1.81 14.81
N ASN A 49 6.63 1.12 15.90
CA ASN A 49 6.24 1.76 17.14
C ASN A 49 7.30 1.46 18.20
N PRO A 50 7.84 2.47 18.89
CA PRO A 50 8.94 2.23 19.83
C PRO A 50 8.55 1.37 21.04
N LEU A 51 7.25 1.31 21.35
CA LEU A 51 6.79 0.54 22.50
C LEU A 51 6.41 -0.89 22.10
N TYR A 52 5.69 -1.05 20.99
CA TYR A 52 5.12 -2.33 20.59
C TYR A 52 5.84 -2.99 19.42
N GLY A 53 6.83 -2.31 18.82
CA GLY A 53 7.48 -2.84 17.62
C GLY A 53 6.67 -2.56 16.39
N GLU A 54 6.63 -3.51 15.46
CA GLU A 54 5.88 -3.32 14.23
C GLU A 54 4.38 -3.51 14.47
N LEU A 55 3.60 -2.51 14.10
CA LEU A 55 2.14 -2.60 14.11
C LEU A 55 1.67 -2.69 12.67
N ARG A 56 0.74 -3.62 12.39
CA ARG A 56 0.30 -3.91 11.03
C ARG A 56 -1.22 -3.95 10.97
N GLY A 57 -1.78 -3.31 9.94
CA GLY A 57 -3.21 -3.37 9.67
C GLY A 57 -3.46 -3.92 8.28
N ASN A 58 -4.43 -4.83 8.15
CA ASN A 58 -4.80 -5.40 6.86
C ASN A 58 -5.67 -4.42 6.08
N LEU A 59 -5.40 -4.27 4.79
CA LEU A 59 -6.14 -3.35 3.93
C LEU A 59 -6.83 -4.07 2.77
N ASN A 60 -6.06 -4.84 1.99
CA ASN A 60 -6.56 -5.60 0.83
C ASN A 60 -7.32 -4.71 -0.16
N LEU A 61 -6.71 -3.58 -0.51
CA LEU A 61 -7.31 -2.62 -1.44
C LEU A 61 -6.86 -2.95 -2.85
N ALA A 62 -7.81 -3.32 -3.71
CA ALA A 62 -7.51 -3.77 -5.07
C ALA A 62 -8.09 -2.85 -6.15
N SER A 63 -8.89 -1.85 -5.79
CA SER A 63 -9.53 -0.97 -6.73
C SER A 63 -9.67 0.42 -6.14
N ARG A 64 -9.97 1.40 -7.01
CA ARG A 64 -10.26 2.75 -6.52
C ARG A 64 -11.47 2.77 -5.60
N TYR A 65 -12.45 1.92 -5.90
CA TYR A 65 -13.62 1.82 -5.03
C TYR A 65 -13.22 1.41 -3.62
N ASP A 66 -12.35 0.41 -3.51
CA ASP A 66 -11.84 -0.03 -2.21
C ASP A 66 -11.11 1.10 -1.49
N VAL A 67 -10.29 1.84 -2.23
CA VAL A 67 -9.54 2.96 -1.67
C VAL A 67 -10.49 4.04 -1.16
N ASP A 68 -11.50 4.38 -1.94
CA ASP A 68 -12.46 5.42 -1.54
C ASP A 68 -13.18 5.04 -0.26
N LEU A 69 -13.59 3.78 -0.13
CA LEU A 69 -14.23 3.31 1.10
C LEU A 69 -13.29 3.42 2.29
N PHE A 70 -12.02 3.03 2.09
CA PHE A 70 -11.04 3.13 3.15
C PHE A 70 -10.81 4.58 3.58
N ILE A 71 -10.67 5.49 2.60
CA ILE A 71 -10.47 6.91 2.88
C ILE A 71 -11.66 7.48 3.66
N GLN A 72 -12.87 7.08 3.29
CA GLN A 72 -14.06 7.54 3.98
C GLN A 72 -14.08 7.06 5.43
N GLN A 73 -13.74 5.80 5.65
CA GLN A 73 -13.65 5.26 7.01
C GLN A 73 -12.57 5.95 7.84
N ALA A 74 -11.43 6.24 7.21
CA ALA A 74 -10.34 6.93 7.89
C ALA A 74 -10.73 8.36 8.27
N ALA A 75 -11.53 9.02 7.44
CA ALA A 75 -12.00 10.37 7.74
C ALA A 75 -12.93 10.38 8.95
N ASP A 76 -13.70 9.30 9.13
CA ASP A 76 -14.61 9.18 10.29
C ASP A 76 -13.86 8.81 11.57
N THR A 77 -12.70 8.16 11.47
CA THR A 77 -11.94 7.71 12.63
C THR A 77 -10.44 7.99 12.42
N PRO A 78 -10.06 9.26 12.29
CA PRO A 78 -8.66 9.59 11.95
C PRO A 78 -7.66 9.12 13.00
N GLU A 79 -8.07 9.00 14.26
CA GLU A 79 -7.21 8.55 15.35
C GLU A 79 -6.83 7.08 15.22
N CYS A 80 -7.51 6.31 14.36
CA CYS A 80 -7.20 4.90 14.16
C CYS A 80 -6.15 4.67 13.08
N LEU A 81 -5.73 5.71 12.36
CA LEU A 81 -4.74 5.54 11.29
C LEU A 81 -3.36 5.26 11.88
N LEU A 82 -2.77 4.13 11.50
CA LEU A 82 -1.44 3.75 11.99
C LEU A 82 -0.37 4.75 11.56
N SER A 83 -0.47 5.31 10.35
CA SER A 83 0.53 6.24 9.85
C SER A 83 0.66 7.51 10.70
N ARG A 84 -0.36 7.85 11.49
CA ARG A 84 -0.29 9.01 12.38
C ARG A 84 0.70 8.81 13.51
N MET A 85 1.01 7.55 13.84
CA MET A 85 1.94 7.25 14.93
C MET A 85 3.38 7.54 14.56
N THR A 86 3.68 7.73 13.28
CA THR A 86 5.04 7.91 12.79
C THR A 86 5.22 9.20 11.99
N GLY A 87 4.27 10.13 12.10
CA GLY A 87 4.33 11.38 11.34
C GLY A 87 4.07 11.16 9.85
N GLY A 88 3.39 10.08 9.50
CA GLY A 88 3.04 9.79 8.12
C GLY A 88 3.88 8.71 7.46
N VAL A 89 5.02 8.34 8.04
CA VAL A 89 5.90 7.31 7.46
C VAL A 89 5.32 5.93 7.76
N HIS A 90 5.22 5.10 6.73
CA HIS A 90 4.64 3.77 6.86
C HIS A 90 5.12 2.87 5.72
N LEU A 91 4.88 1.57 5.89
CA LEU A 91 5.23 0.56 4.88
C LEU A 91 3.95 -0.03 4.32
N HIS A 92 3.95 -0.30 3.02
CA HIS A 92 2.87 -1.05 2.37
C HIS A 92 3.43 -2.29 1.70
N THR A 93 2.74 -3.42 1.87
CA THR A 93 3.01 -4.61 1.08
C THR A 93 2.11 -4.55 -0.14
N LEU A 94 2.70 -4.66 -1.33
CA LEU A 94 1.95 -4.67 -2.58
C LEU A 94 2.07 -6.03 -3.24
N ARG A 95 0.92 -6.57 -3.66
CA ARG A 95 0.88 -7.76 -4.49
C ARG A 95 0.56 -7.31 -5.90
N CYS A 96 1.50 -7.50 -6.82
CA CYS A 96 1.45 -6.94 -8.15
C CYS A 96 1.37 -8.03 -9.20
N PRO A 97 0.83 -7.73 -10.40
CA PRO A 97 0.79 -8.73 -11.47
C PRO A 97 2.18 -9.13 -11.94
N ASP A 98 3.15 -8.22 -11.86
CA ASP A 98 4.55 -8.53 -12.20
C ASP A 98 5.45 -7.49 -11.55
N GLU A 99 6.75 -7.71 -11.66
CA GLU A 99 7.73 -6.80 -11.07
C GLU A 99 7.72 -5.43 -11.75
N ALA A 100 7.43 -5.39 -13.05
CA ALA A 100 7.38 -4.12 -13.77
C ALA A 100 6.29 -3.21 -13.22
N ALA A 101 5.13 -3.77 -12.84
CA ALA A 101 4.07 -3.00 -12.24
C ALA A 101 4.53 -2.39 -10.91
N PHE A 102 5.24 -3.15 -10.10
CA PHE A 102 5.78 -2.67 -8.84
C PHE A 102 6.76 -1.52 -9.07
N GLN A 103 7.63 -1.65 -10.06
CA GLN A 103 8.59 -0.59 -10.38
C GLN A 103 7.89 0.68 -10.85
N ARG A 104 6.81 0.56 -11.63
CA ARG A 104 6.05 1.73 -12.06
C ARG A 104 5.41 2.46 -10.88
N VAL A 105 4.93 1.70 -9.89
CA VAL A 105 4.39 2.31 -8.68
C VAL A 105 5.49 3.09 -7.95
N GLN A 106 6.67 2.47 -7.80
CA GLN A 106 7.80 3.12 -7.13
C GLN A 106 8.18 4.42 -7.83
N GLU A 107 8.28 4.38 -9.15
CA GLU A 107 8.66 5.55 -9.92
C GLU A 107 7.65 6.67 -9.80
N GLU A 108 6.37 6.31 -9.86
CA GLU A 108 5.33 7.31 -9.76
C GLU A 108 5.28 7.94 -8.37
N LEU A 109 5.37 7.13 -7.32
CA LEU A 109 5.39 7.65 -5.95
C LEU A 109 6.61 8.52 -5.69
N ASP A 110 7.75 8.14 -6.26
CA ASP A 110 8.96 8.94 -6.14
C ASP A 110 8.77 10.31 -6.81
N ARG A 111 8.18 10.32 -7.99
CA ARG A 111 7.93 11.55 -8.73
C ARG A 111 6.96 12.45 -7.98
N GLU A 112 6.01 11.87 -7.24
CA GLU A 112 5.02 12.59 -6.47
C GLU A 112 5.52 13.01 -5.09
N GLY A 113 6.70 12.56 -4.71
CA GLY A 113 7.26 12.89 -3.40
C GLY A 113 6.67 12.10 -2.24
N LEU A 114 6.06 10.96 -2.54
CA LEU A 114 5.37 10.14 -1.54
C LEU A 114 6.18 8.90 -1.14
N LEU A 115 7.33 8.68 -1.76
CA LEU A 115 8.19 7.54 -1.46
C LEU A 115 9.31 7.99 -0.52
N VAL A 116 9.53 7.22 0.55
CA VAL A 116 10.64 7.51 1.46
C VAL A 116 11.93 7.03 0.81
N LYS A 117 12.93 7.91 0.80
CA LYS A 117 14.25 7.59 0.26
C LYS A 117 15.28 7.54 1.37
N ASN A 118 16.22 6.64 1.21
CA ASN A 118 17.37 6.54 2.11
C ASN A 118 18.52 7.36 1.59
#